data_804a5a72a9062b6f28cd14117af766e5
#
_entry.id   804a5a72a9062b6f28cd14117af766e5
#
_cell.length_a   1.000
_cell.length_b   1.000
_cell.length_c   1.000
_cell.angle_alpha   90.00
_cell.angle_beta   90.00
_cell.angle_gamma   90.00
#
_symmetry.space_group_name_H-M   'P 1'
#
loop_
_entity.id
_entity.type
_entity.pdbx_description
1 polymer ?
#
loop_
_entity_poly.entity_id
_entity_poly.type
_entity_poly.pdbx_seq_one_letter_code
_entity_poly.pdbx_strand_id
1 'polypeptide(L)'
;MIIKRVLNNNTIISLDQNGAEIIVKGKGIAFGKKPGQEADESKTEKVFTLDTKETIRQYQDIIMEISDDIIELTEEIIEVIKNGTKKTINDKIHITLTDHISNLLERMSLGITFDSSLLWNVQALYPEEYQLAVKAVAMIKEHVDLPIPSDEANFIAIHIVNSEMDLEIQETVGITETINQVMNVIEEDMDARIALEHSDLDRARFVLHLRFLLQRIVQDGMLQYDKSDHMMEMLMKEYPQQAACVTKIMQVISEKYQKEIEGERLFLMIHIIRLTTAKEIRG
;
A
#
# COMPACT_ATOMS: atom_id res chain seq x y z
N MET A 1 -21.98 -28.22 0.38
CA MET A 1 -21.97 -26.78 0.79
C MET A 1 -23.32 -26.17 0.43
N ILE A 2 -24.00 -25.49 1.36
CA ILE A 2 -25.34 -24.92 1.11
C ILE A 2 -25.21 -23.46 0.63
N ILE A 3 -25.86 -23.15 -0.48
CA ILE A 3 -25.90 -21.81 -1.04
C ILE A 3 -26.74 -20.89 -0.14
N LYS A 4 -26.16 -19.88 0.44
CA LYS A 4 -26.86 -18.84 1.20
C LYS A 4 -27.40 -17.74 0.29
N ARG A 5 -26.59 -17.33 -0.69
CA ARG A 5 -26.94 -16.34 -1.72
C ARG A 5 -26.23 -16.67 -3.03
N VAL A 6 -26.86 -16.38 -4.14
CA VAL A 6 -26.26 -16.41 -5.48
C VAL A 6 -25.90 -14.96 -5.84
N LEU A 7 -24.65 -14.69 -6.19
CA LEU A 7 -24.19 -13.38 -6.64
C LEU A 7 -24.26 -13.27 -8.17
N ASN A 8 -23.67 -14.23 -8.86
CA ASN A 8 -23.79 -14.42 -10.31
C ASN A 8 -23.68 -15.92 -10.64
N ASN A 9 -23.56 -16.29 -11.93
CA ASN A 9 -23.51 -17.70 -12.34
C ASN A 9 -22.26 -18.44 -11.82
N ASN A 10 -21.21 -17.72 -11.47
CA ASN A 10 -19.90 -18.26 -11.10
C ASN A 10 -19.54 -18.02 -9.63
N THR A 11 -20.41 -17.31 -8.84
CA THR A 11 -20.09 -16.92 -7.48
C THR A 11 -21.29 -17.06 -6.56
N ILE A 12 -21.07 -17.70 -5.41
CA ILE A 12 -22.07 -17.88 -4.35
C ILE A 12 -21.53 -17.44 -2.99
N ILE A 13 -22.42 -17.15 -2.07
CA ILE A 13 -22.13 -17.08 -0.63
C ILE A 13 -22.60 -18.37 0.01
N SER A 14 -21.73 -18.94 0.82
CA SER A 14 -22.02 -20.11 1.66
C SER A 14 -21.54 -19.85 3.09
N LEU A 15 -21.62 -20.87 3.95
CA LEU A 15 -21.06 -20.86 5.29
C LEU A 15 -19.93 -21.87 5.36
N ASP A 16 -18.86 -21.51 6.06
CA ASP A 16 -17.79 -22.44 6.41
C ASP A 16 -18.22 -23.39 7.54
N GLN A 17 -17.29 -24.24 7.99
CA GLN A 17 -17.52 -25.19 9.09
C GLN A 17 -17.79 -24.51 10.43
N ASN A 18 -17.40 -23.26 10.60
CA ASN A 18 -17.56 -22.44 11.82
C ASN A 18 -18.80 -21.55 11.75
N GLY A 19 -19.56 -21.59 10.63
CA GLY A 19 -20.73 -20.76 10.40
C GLY A 19 -20.40 -19.34 9.93
N ALA A 20 -19.15 -19.04 9.57
CA ALA A 20 -18.76 -17.78 8.97
C ALA A 20 -19.15 -17.76 7.47
N GLU A 21 -19.53 -16.57 6.98
CA GLU A 21 -19.82 -16.37 5.57
C GLU A 21 -18.54 -16.47 4.74
N ILE A 22 -18.58 -17.25 3.68
CA ILE A 22 -17.52 -17.40 2.69
C ILE A 22 -18.08 -17.11 1.31
N ILE A 23 -17.24 -16.54 0.44
CA ILE A 23 -17.54 -16.39 -0.97
C ILE A 23 -16.85 -17.52 -1.71
N VAL A 24 -17.60 -18.24 -2.53
CA VAL A 24 -17.11 -19.37 -3.30
C VAL A 24 -17.27 -19.06 -4.77
N LYS A 25 -16.15 -19.07 -5.50
CA LYS A 25 -16.09 -18.88 -6.95
C LYS A 25 -15.82 -20.23 -7.63
N GLY A 26 -16.49 -20.44 -8.76
CA GLY A 26 -16.26 -21.60 -9.62
C GLY A 26 -17.14 -21.56 -10.85
N LYS A 27 -16.61 -21.95 -12.00
CA LYS A 27 -17.30 -21.87 -13.29
C LYS A 27 -18.64 -22.62 -13.28
N GLY A 28 -19.73 -21.85 -13.37
CA GLY A 28 -21.08 -22.36 -13.37
C GLY A 28 -21.52 -23.01 -12.04
N ILE A 29 -20.89 -22.72 -10.92
CA ILE A 29 -21.22 -23.23 -9.57
C ILE A 29 -22.64 -22.86 -9.16
N ALA A 30 -23.11 -21.69 -9.60
CA ALA A 30 -24.44 -21.15 -9.29
C ALA A 30 -25.43 -21.29 -10.45
N PHE A 31 -25.01 -21.82 -11.61
CA PHE A 31 -25.85 -21.89 -12.79
C PHE A 31 -27.13 -22.74 -12.52
N GLY A 32 -28.28 -22.08 -12.66
CA GLY A 32 -29.58 -22.70 -12.41
C GLY A 32 -29.87 -22.99 -10.92
N LYS A 33 -29.03 -22.54 -10.00
CA LYS A 33 -29.18 -22.75 -8.55
C LYS A 33 -29.90 -21.59 -7.87
N LYS A 34 -30.46 -21.88 -6.69
CA LYS A 34 -31.16 -20.91 -5.82
C LYS A 34 -30.63 -21.03 -4.39
N PRO A 35 -30.81 -19.97 -3.56
CA PRO A 35 -30.52 -20.07 -2.14
C PRO A 35 -31.21 -21.25 -1.48
N GLY A 36 -30.52 -21.93 -0.58
CA GLY A 36 -30.99 -23.15 0.11
C GLY A 36 -30.65 -24.44 -0.60
N GLN A 37 -30.17 -24.42 -1.84
CA GLN A 37 -29.74 -25.61 -2.58
C GLN A 37 -28.26 -25.93 -2.33
N GLU A 38 -27.86 -27.18 -2.59
CA GLU A 38 -26.46 -27.57 -2.52
C GLU A 38 -25.68 -27.08 -3.76
N ALA A 39 -24.54 -26.49 -3.53
CA ALA A 39 -23.55 -26.18 -4.55
C ALA A 39 -22.79 -27.46 -4.93
N ASP A 40 -22.40 -27.57 -6.19
CA ASP A 40 -21.48 -28.60 -6.67
C ASP A 40 -20.05 -28.25 -6.29
N GLU A 41 -19.56 -28.83 -5.19
CA GLU A 41 -18.23 -28.55 -4.66
C GLU A 41 -17.09 -28.92 -5.62
N SER A 42 -17.34 -29.83 -6.59
CA SER A 42 -16.35 -30.17 -7.62
C SER A 42 -16.02 -28.98 -8.57
N LYS A 43 -16.92 -27.99 -8.60
CA LYS A 43 -16.76 -26.75 -9.39
C LYS A 43 -16.09 -25.64 -8.61
N THR A 44 -15.76 -25.84 -7.33
CA THR A 44 -15.10 -24.80 -6.54
C THR A 44 -13.67 -24.59 -7.04
N GLU A 45 -13.41 -23.41 -7.54
CA GLU A 45 -12.09 -22.97 -7.97
C GLU A 45 -11.39 -22.16 -6.86
N LYS A 46 -12.15 -21.31 -6.17
CA LYS A 46 -11.59 -20.44 -5.12
C LYS A 46 -12.61 -20.18 -4.01
N VAL A 47 -12.11 -20.11 -2.77
CA VAL A 47 -12.89 -19.77 -1.59
C VAL A 47 -12.24 -18.55 -0.93
N PHE A 48 -13.03 -17.51 -0.69
CA PHE A 48 -12.61 -16.31 0.00
C PHE A 48 -13.20 -16.30 1.40
N THR A 49 -12.33 -16.26 2.39
CA THR A 49 -12.66 -15.98 3.79
C THR A 49 -12.29 -14.55 4.07
N LEU A 50 -13.27 -13.65 4.01
CA LEU A 50 -13.03 -12.24 4.31
C LEU A 50 -13.29 -12.00 5.80
N ASP A 51 -12.40 -11.25 6.45
CA ASP A 51 -12.32 -11.13 7.90
C ASP A 51 -13.54 -10.46 8.56
N THR A 52 -14.31 -9.64 7.82
CA THR A 52 -15.46 -8.92 8.36
C THR A 52 -16.68 -9.02 7.46
N LYS A 53 -17.88 -8.89 8.07
CA LYS A 53 -19.13 -8.84 7.31
C LYS A 53 -19.19 -7.63 6.37
N GLU A 54 -18.54 -6.54 6.72
CA GLU A 54 -18.46 -5.34 5.90
C GLU A 54 -17.63 -5.61 4.63
N THR A 55 -16.47 -6.23 4.77
CA THR A 55 -15.60 -6.61 3.64
C THR A 55 -16.30 -7.60 2.69
N ILE A 56 -17.05 -8.57 3.25
CA ILE A 56 -17.87 -9.48 2.45
C ILE A 56 -18.91 -8.73 1.63
N ARG A 57 -19.59 -7.75 2.24
CA ARG A 57 -20.62 -6.94 1.57
C ARG A 57 -20.03 -6.08 0.46
N GLN A 58 -18.92 -5.40 0.71
CA GLN A 58 -18.22 -4.59 -0.28
C GLN A 58 -17.76 -5.44 -1.48
N TYR A 59 -17.25 -6.64 -1.23
CA TYR A 59 -16.86 -7.56 -2.30
C TYR A 59 -18.06 -8.09 -3.08
N GLN A 60 -19.22 -8.31 -2.42
CA GLN A 60 -20.46 -8.66 -3.09
C GLN A 60 -20.94 -7.58 -4.06
N ASP A 61 -20.90 -6.31 -3.60
CA ASP A 61 -21.31 -5.18 -4.42
C ASP A 61 -20.43 -5.08 -5.68
N ILE A 62 -19.12 -5.24 -5.53
CA ILE A 62 -18.15 -5.28 -6.64
C ILE A 62 -18.43 -6.44 -7.61
N ILE A 63 -18.64 -7.65 -7.13
CA ILE A 63 -18.95 -8.81 -7.99
C ILE A 63 -20.25 -8.63 -8.77
N MET A 64 -21.20 -7.87 -8.25
CA MET A 64 -22.47 -7.62 -8.93
C MET A 64 -22.38 -6.53 -10.01
N GLU A 65 -21.42 -5.62 -9.92
CA GLU A 65 -21.27 -4.47 -10.80
C GLU A 65 -20.18 -4.65 -11.87
N ILE A 66 -19.14 -5.42 -11.56
CA ILE A 66 -17.97 -5.62 -12.42
C ILE A 66 -18.10 -6.93 -13.21
N SER A 67 -17.66 -6.91 -14.48
CA SER A 67 -17.72 -8.10 -15.34
C SER A 67 -16.83 -9.23 -14.82
N ASP A 68 -17.26 -10.48 -15.07
CA ASP A 68 -16.53 -11.68 -14.66
C ASP A 68 -15.08 -11.68 -15.19
N ASP A 69 -14.85 -11.21 -16.42
CA ASP A 69 -13.52 -11.16 -17.06
C ASP A 69 -12.54 -10.25 -16.28
N ILE A 70 -13.02 -9.08 -15.81
CA ILE A 70 -12.19 -8.14 -15.02
C ILE A 70 -11.89 -8.74 -13.64
N ILE A 71 -12.88 -9.39 -13.02
CA ILE A 71 -12.68 -10.07 -11.73
C ILE A 71 -11.66 -11.19 -11.89
N GLU A 72 -11.74 -11.99 -12.96
CA GLU A 72 -10.80 -13.09 -13.21
C GLU A 72 -9.38 -12.57 -13.43
N LEU A 73 -9.20 -11.57 -14.29
CA LEU A 73 -7.91 -10.89 -14.50
C LEU A 73 -7.32 -10.38 -13.18
N THR A 74 -8.15 -9.70 -12.37
CA THR A 74 -7.65 -9.14 -11.09
C THR A 74 -7.23 -10.22 -10.12
N GLU A 75 -7.98 -11.33 -10.05
CA GLU A 75 -7.63 -12.46 -9.19
C GLU A 75 -6.30 -13.11 -9.62
N GLU A 76 -6.05 -13.27 -10.92
CA GLU A 76 -4.76 -13.74 -11.43
C GLU A 76 -3.62 -12.79 -11.05
N ILE A 77 -3.84 -11.47 -11.17
CA ILE A 77 -2.88 -10.45 -10.75
C ILE A 77 -2.60 -10.55 -9.25
N ILE A 78 -3.63 -10.67 -8.40
CA ILE A 78 -3.47 -10.81 -6.96
C ILE A 78 -2.69 -12.08 -6.60
N GLU A 79 -2.91 -13.16 -7.31
CA GLU A 79 -2.15 -14.41 -7.11
C GLU A 79 -0.66 -14.21 -7.43
N VAL A 80 -0.33 -13.53 -8.54
CA VAL A 80 1.05 -13.16 -8.88
C VAL A 80 1.67 -12.26 -7.80
N ILE A 81 0.92 -11.30 -7.26
CA ILE A 81 1.37 -10.43 -6.17
C ILE A 81 1.64 -11.27 -4.91
N LYS A 82 0.68 -12.08 -4.44
CA LYS A 82 0.81 -12.91 -3.23
C LYS A 82 1.98 -13.89 -3.33
N ASN A 83 2.21 -14.47 -4.50
CA ASN A 83 3.33 -15.38 -4.74
C ASN A 83 4.69 -14.66 -4.90
N GLY A 84 4.68 -13.39 -5.24
CA GLY A 84 5.87 -12.58 -5.48
C GLY A 84 6.44 -11.87 -4.25
N THR A 85 5.70 -11.82 -3.14
CA THR A 85 6.13 -11.21 -1.88
C THR A 85 6.18 -12.23 -0.74
N LYS A 86 7.01 -11.95 0.28
CA LYS A 86 7.00 -12.69 1.56
C LYS A 86 6.14 -12.03 2.63
N LYS A 87 5.61 -10.86 2.33
CA LYS A 87 4.78 -10.09 3.25
C LYS A 87 3.35 -10.60 3.23
N THR A 88 2.63 -10.39 4.31
CA THR A 88 1.19 -10.72 4.38
C THR A 88 0.41 -9.67 3.59
N ILE A 89 -0.41 -10.12 2.67
CA ILE A 89 -1.32 -9.29 1.89
C ILE A 89 -2.72 -9.46 2.47
N ASN A 90 -3.31 -8.36 2.93
CA ASN A 90 -4.67 -8.33 3.46
C ASN A 90 -5.69 -8.58 2.34
N ASP A 91 -6.76 -9.31 2.63
CA ASP A 91 -7.78 -9.66 1.66
C ASP A 91 -8.61 -8.48 1.13
N LYS A 92 -8.52 -7.29 1.75
CA LYS A 92 -9.07 -6.05 1.18
C LYS A 92 -8.53 -5.75 -0.22
N ILE A 93 -7.35 -6.30 -0.60
CA ILE A 93 -6.79 -6.13 -1.95
C ILE A 93 -7.74 -6.64 -3.04
N HIS A 94 -8.50 -7.70 -2.78
CA HIS A 94 -9.49 -8.22 -3.72
C HIS A 94 -10.57 -7.19 -4.06
N ILE A 95 -10.88 -6.30 -3.12
CA ILE A 95 -11.85 -5.21 -3.31
C ILE A 95 -11.18 -4.03 -4.00
N THR A 96 -10.13 -3.51 -3.37
CA THR A 96 -9.53 -2.24 -3.77
C THR A 96 -8.83 -2.31 -5.12
N LEU A 97 -8.19 -3.44 -5.45
CA LEU A 97 -7.52 -3.61 -6.73
C LEU A 97 -8.52 -3.93 -7.86
N THR A 98 -9.59 -4.68 -7.58
CA THR A 98 -10.63 -4.95 -8.57
C THR A 98 -11.37 -3.66 -8.96
N ASP A 99 -11.73 -2.85 -7.98
CA ASP A 99 -12.33 -1.53 -8.22
C ASP A 99 -11.39 -0.62 -9.02
N HIS A 100 -10.09 -0.57 -8.64
CA HIS A 100 -9.10 0.22 -9.37
C HIS A 100 -8.95 -0.20 -10.83
N ILE A 101 -8.80 -1.51 -11.11
CA ILE A 101 -8.64 -2.02 -12.48
C ILE A 101 -9.90 -1.78 -13.30
N SER A 102 -11.09 -2.00 -12.73
CA SER A 102 -12.36 -1.69 -13.41
C SER A 102 -12.45 -0.22 -13.80
N ASN A 103 -12.20 0.68 -12.85
CA ASN A 103 -12.19 2.13 -13.08
C ASN A 103 -11.09 2.55 -14.09
N LEU A 104 -9.92 1.90 -14.06
CA LEU A 104 -8.85 2.13 -15.03
C LEU A 104 -9.32 1.80 -16.46
N LEU A 105 -9.89 0.61 -16.66
CA LEU A 105 -10.34 0.17 -17.99
C LEU A 105 -11.48 1.06 -18.52
N GLU A 106 -12.41 1.46 -17.66
CA GLU A 106 -13.47 2.40 -18.00
C GLU A 106 -12.88 3.75 -18.45
N ARG A 107 -11.97 4.36 -17.67
CA ARG A 107 -11.30 5.61 -18.01
C ARG A 107 -10.53 5.52 -19.32
N MET A 108 -9.79 4.43 -19.54
CA MET A 108 -9.04 4.23 -20.78
C MET A 108 -9.95 4.10 -21.98
N SER A 109 -11.10 3.46 -21.85
CA SER A 109 -12.11 3.38 -22.92
C SER A 109 -12.68 4.76 -23.29
N LEU A 110 -12.73 5.68 -22.34
CA LEU A 110 -13.18 7.07 -22.51
C LEU A 110 -12.04 8.04 -22.91
N GLY A 111 -10.78 7.55 -22.98
CA GLY A 111 -9.61 8.37 -23.29
C GLY A 111 -9.21 9.33 -22.16
N ILE A 112 -9.59 9.04 -20.92
CA ILE A 112 -9.30 9.84 -19.73
C ILE A 112 -8.03 9.30 -19.04
N THR A 113 -7.01 10.16 -18.88
CA THR A 113 -5.78 9.85 -18.12
C THR A 113 -5.71 10.68 -16.85
N PHE A 114 -5.13 10.12 -15.80
CA PHE A 114 -4.81 10.87 -14.58
C PHE A 114 -3.34 11.29 -14.55
N ASP A 115 -3.09 12.40 -13.88
CA ASP A 115 -1.74 12.84 -13.57
C ASP A 115 -1.21 12.04 -12.36
N SER A 116 -0.17 11.23 -12.61
CA SER A 116 0.51 10.43 -11.58
C SER A 116 1.63 11.21 -10.87
N SER A 117 1.76 12.53 -11.12
CA SER A 117 2.86 13.36 -10.59
C SER A 117 2.97 13.32 -9.04
N LEU A 118 1.86 13.12 -8.33
CA LEU A 118 1.87 12.95 -6.87
C LEU A 118 2.56 11.65 -6.41
N LEU A 119 2.68 10.67 -7.30
CA LEU A 119 3.23 9.34 -7.01
C LEU A 119 4.60 9.09 -7.69
N TRP A 120 5.26 10.16 -8.14
CA TRP A 120 6.51 10.09 -8.92
C TRP A 120 7.65 9.30 -8.26
N ASN A 121 7.65 9.17 -6.93
CA ASN A 121 8.71 8.52 -6.16
C ASN A 121 8.34 7.12 -5.62
N VAL A 122 7.19 6.56 -6.00
CA VAL A 122 6.71 5.26 -5.51
C VAL A 122 7.73 4.15 -5.80
N GLN A 123 8.34 4.14 -6.98
CA GLN A 123 9.37 3.16 -7.33
C GLN A 123 10.57 3.19 -6.36
N ALA A 124 10.99 4.38 -5.91
CA ALA A 124 12.11 4.51 -4.99
C ALA A 124 11.73 4.17 -3.54
N LEU A 125 10.47 4.44 -3.14
CA LEU A 125 9.96 4.19 -1.79
C LEU A 125 9.55 2.74 -1.57
N TYR A 126 9.03 2.07 -2.60
CA TYR A 126 8.44 0.74 -2.57
C TYR A 126 8.93 -0.13 -3.74
N PRO A 127 10.25 -0.37 -3.86
CA PRO A 127 10.83 -0.99 -5.05
C PRO A 127 10.33 -2.42 -5.29
N GLU A 128 10.06 -3.21 -4.25
CA GLU A 128 9.56 -4.58 -4.36
C GLU A 128 8.12 -4.58 -4.88
N GLU A 129 7.25 -3.78 -4.27
CA GLU A 129 5.84 -3.65 -4.62
C GLU A 129 5.67 -3.05 -6.02
N TYR A 130 6.54 -2.09 -6.38
CA TYR A 130 6.57 -1.51 -7.72
C TYR A 130 6.90 -2.54 -8.80
N GLN A 131 7.86 -3.45 -8.55
CA GLN A 131 8.17 -4.53 -9.50
C GLN A 131 7.01 -5.51 -9.69
N LEU A 132 6.23 -5.78 -8.65
CA LEU A 132 5.01 -6.57 -8.73
C LEU A 132 3.92 -5.81 -9.52
N ALA A 133 3.78 -4.53 -9.29
CA ALA A 133 2.86 -3.66 -10.01
C ALA A 133 3.18 -3.56 -11.50
N VAL A 134 4.47 -3.52 -11.88
CA VAL A 134 4.90 -3.55 -13.31
C VAL A 134 4.44 -4.85 -13.98
N LYS A 135 4.53 -5.99 -13.30
CA LYS A 135 4.01 -7.26 -13.81
C LYS A 135 2.48 -7.22 -13.97
N ALA A 136 1.78 -6.66 -12.98
CA ALA A 136 0.33 -6.47 -13.06
C ALA A 136 -0.09 -5.61 -14.27
N VAL A 137 0.59 -4.49 -14.51
CA VAL A 137 0.35 -3.64 -15.69
C VAL A 137 0.60 -4.41 -16.99
N ALA A 138 1.64 -5.26 -17.05
CA ALA A 138 1.90 -6.09 -18.23
C ALA A 138 0.74 -7.07 -18.48
N MET A 139 0.25 -7.75 -17.44
CA MET A 139 -0.90 -8.66 -17.53
C MET A 139 -2.16 -7.93 -18.02
N ILE A 140 -2.43 -6.71 -17.50
CA ILE A 140 -3.56 -5.90 -17.97
C ILE A 140 -3.42 -5.58 -19.48
N LYS A 141 -2.22 -5.17 -19.92
CA LYS A 141 -1.94 -4.85 -21.34
C LYS A 141 -2.10 -6.05 -22.27
N GLU A 142 -1.81 -7.25 -21.79
CA GLU A 142 -2.01 -8.49 -22.55
C GLU A 142 -3.49 -8.88 -22.63
N HIS A 143 -4.28 -8.51 -21.63
CA HIS A 143 -5.70 -8.86 -21.57
C HIS A 143 -6.60 -7.92 -22.38
N VAL A 144 -6.24 -6.64 -22.52
CA VAL A 144 -7.07 -5.63 -23.18
C VAL A 144 -6.31 -4.89 -24.28
N ASP A 145 -7.02 -4.55 -25.38
CA ASP A 145 -6.50 -3.70 -26.45
C ASP A 145 -6.79 -2.21 -26.15
N LEU A 146 -6.23 -1.72 -25.03
CA LEU A 146 -6.33 -0.33 -24.58
C LEU A 146 -4.95 0.23 -24.28
N PRO A 147 -4.72 1.56 -24.44
CA PRO A 147 -3.42 2.20 -24.23
C PRO A 147 -3.16 2.41 -22.72
N ILE A 148 -2.95 1.33 -21.98
CA ILE A 148 -2.70 1.40 -20.54
C ILE A 148 -1.37 2.12 -20.26
N PRO A 149 -1.35 3.23 -19.50
CA PRO A 149 -0.14 3.95 -19.13
C PRO A 149 0.79 3.10 -18.25
N SER A 150 2.11 3.24 -18.43
CA SER A 150 3.07 2.48 -17.61
C SER A 150 3.14 2.97 -16.17
N ASP A 151 2.77 4.22 -15.91
CA ASP A 151 2.71 4.84 -14.59
C ASP A 151 1.53 4.37 -13.72
N GLU A 152 0.58 3.61 -14.29
CA GLU A 152 -0.41 2.85 -13.50
C GLU A 152 0.26 1.88 -12.51
N ALA A 153 1.52 1.50 -12.76
CA ALA A 153 2.32 0.75 -11.80
C ALA A 153 2.50 1.48 -10.46
N ASN A 154 2.50 2.81 -10.43
CA ASN A 154 2.55 3.58 -9.18
C ASN A 154 1.26 3.37 -8.35
N PHE A 155 0.09 3.45 -8.99
CA PHE A 155 -1.19 3.26 -8.32
C PHE A 155 -1.36 1.81 -7.83
N ILE A 156 -1.04 0.83 -8.67
CA ILE A 156 -1.11 -0.59 -8.28
C ILE A 156 -0.13 -0.88 -7.12
N ALA A 157 1.09 -0.32 -7.14
CA ALA A 157 2.04 -0.47 -6.05
C ALA A 157 1.48 0.09 -4.73
N ILE A 158 0.79 1.23 -4.75
CA ILE A 158 0.11 1.78 -3.57
C ILE A 158 -0.98 0.84 -3.04
N HIS A 159 -1.75 0.18 -3.92
CA HIS A 159 -2.73 -0.83 -3.48
C HIS A 159 -2.05 -2.03 -2.80
N ILE A 160 -0.89 -2.48 -3.31
CA ILE A 160 -0.10 -3.55 -2.68
C ILE A 160 0.39 -3.11 -1.31
N VAL A 161 1.03 -1.93 -1.21
CA VAL A 161 1.52 -1.36 0.06
C VAL A 161 0.38 -1.20 1.07
N ASN A 162 -0.77 -0.69 0.63
CA ASN A 162 -1.96 -0.54 1.45
C ASN A 162 -2.41 -1.86 2.08
N SER A 163 -2.43 -2.92 1.27
CA SER A 163 -2.81 -4.25 1.74
C SER A 163 -1.78 -4.91 2.67
N GLU A 164 -0.49 -4.54 2.56
CA GLU A 164 0.58 -4.97 3.47
C GLU A 164 0.51 -4.26 4.82
N MET A 165 0.09 -2.99 4.82
CA MET A 165 0.08 -2.13 6.00
C MET A 165 -1.25 -2.16 6.76
N ASP A 166 -2.29 -2.76 6.20
CA ASP A 166 -3.69 -2.73 6.70
C ASP A 166 -4.18 -1.30 6.95
N LEU A 167 -3.95 -0.43 5.98
CA LEU A 167 -4.34 0.98 5.98
C LEU A 167 -5.45 1.25 4.95
N GLU A 168 -6.07 2.42 5.02
CA GLU A 168 -6.90 2.92 3.93
C GLU A 168 -6.02 3.56 2.84
N ILE A 169 -6.48 3.58 1.58
CA ILE A 169 -5.72 4.10 0.43
C ILE A 169 -5.27 5.55 0.66
N GLN A 170 -6.16 6.40 1.20
CA GLN A 170 -5.88 7.80 1.49
C GLN A 170 -4.75 7.95 2.52
N GLU A 171 -4.70 7.05 3.52
CA GLU A 171 -3.63 7.04 4.53
C GLU A 171 -2.30 6.66 3.91
N THR A 172 -2.27 5.63 3.05
CA THR A 172 -1.07 5.19 2.34
C THR A 172 -0.54 6.27 1.40
N VAL A 173 -1.42 6.93 0.65
CA VAL A 173 -1.06 8.08 -0.18
C VAL A 173 -0.52 9.22 0.69
N GLY A 174 -1.20 9.55 1.79
CA GLY A 174 -0.77 10.59 2.74
C GLY A 174 0.61 10.32 3.34
N ILE A 175 0.91 9.07 3.70
CA ILE A 175 2.24 8.64 4.16
C ILE A 175 3.29 8.87 3.06
N THR A 176 2.99 8.43 1.83
CA THR A 176 3.90 8.55 0.68
C THR A 176 4.23 10.02 0.39
N GLU A 177 3.22 10.89 0.37
CA GLU A 177 3.41 12.34 0.22
C GLU A 177 4.27 12.93 1.34
N THR A 178 4.03 12.53 2.60
CA THR A 178 4.80 13.03 3.74
C THR A 178 6.25 12.61 3.65
N ILE A 179 6.55 11.37 3.24
CA ILE A 179 7.92 10.91 3.00
C ILE A 179 8.59 11.79 1.94
N ASN A 180 7.91 12.08 0.83
CA ASN A 180 8.43 12.96 -0.22
C ASN A 180 8.70 14.36 0.31
N GLN A 181 7.80 14.96 1.10
CA GLN A 181 8.00 16.28 1.71
C GLN A 181 9.19 16.29 2.66
N VAL A 182 9.35 15.27 3.50
CA VAL A 182 10.51 15.12 4.40
C VAL A 182 11.81 14.99 3.61
N MET A 183 11.82 14.20 2.53
CA MET A 183 13.00 14.06 1.68
C MET A 183 13.38 15.40 1.01
N ASN A 184 12.40 16.17 0.53
CA ASN A 184 12.63 17.50 -0.03
C ASN A 184 13.22 18.46 1.00
N VAL A 185 12.72 18.46 2.26
CA VAL A 185 13.30 19.29 3.35
C VAL A 185 14.77 18.93 3.58
N ILE A 186 15.13 17.65 3.56
CA ILE A 186 16.52 17.21 3.72
C ILE A 186 17.37 17.67 2.53
N GLU A 187 16.87 17.54 1.32
CA GLU A 187 17.56 17.92 0.09
C GLU A 187 17.81 19.43 0.03
N GLU A 188 16.85 20.25 0.47
CA GLU A 188 16.97 21.71 0.52
C GLU A 188 17.94 22.19 1.61
N ASP A 189 17.89 21.59 2.81
CA ASP A 189 18.65 22.05 3.97
C ASP A 189 20.10 21.56 3.99
N MET A 190 20.39 20.41 3.37
CA MET A 190 21.67 19.71 3.49
C MET A 190 22.53 19.79 2.22
N ASP A 191 22.23 20.69 1.27
CA ASP A 191 22.88 20.76 -0.03
C ASP A 191 22.88 19.39 -0.74
N ALA A 192 21.79 19.10 -1.44
CA ALA A 192 21.35 17.81 -1.97
C ALA A 192 22.42 16.96 -2.69
N ARG A 193 23.48 17.57 -3.20
CA ARG A 193 24.60 16.87 -3.85
C ARG A 193 25.40 15.98 -2.91
N ILE A 194 25.40 16.28 -1.61
CA ILE A 194 26.11 15.50 -0.59
C ILE A 194 25.25 14.31 -0.15
N ALA A 195 23.92 14.50 -0.04
CA ALA A 195 22.98 13.45 0.38
C ALA A 195 22.78 12.35 -0.66
N LEU A 196 22.90 12.67 -1.96
CA LEU A 196 22.71 11.71 -3.06
C LEU A 196 23.96 10.84 -3.34
N GLU A 197 25.14 11.25 -2.90
CA GLU A 197 26.38 10.44 -3.05
C GLU A 197 26.57 9.40 -1.92
N HIS A 198 25.71 9.40 -0.90
CA HIS A 198 25.79 8.46 0.23
C HIS A 198 24.91 7.26 -0.02
N SER A 199 25.41 6.10 0.38
CA SER A 199 24.92 4.78 0.00
C SER A 199 23.40 4.73 -0.08
N ASP A 200 22.85 4.23 -1.19
CA ASP A 200 21.44 3.89 -1.38
C ASP A 200 20.85 3.15 -0.17
N LEU A 201 21.70 2.46 0.59
CA LEU A 201 21.35 1.69 1.77
C LEU A 201 20.93 2.58 2.98
N ASP A 202 21.63 3.68 3.26
CA ASP A 202 21.29 4.55 4.40
C ASP A 202 20.03 5.37 4.10
N ARG A 203 19.86 5.78 2.84
CA ARG A 203 18.62 6.40 2.36
C ARG A 203 17.45 5.42 2.46
N ALA A 204 17.61 4.20 1.97
CA ALA A 204 16.57 3.17 2.03
C ALA A 204 16.17 2.83 3.48
N ARG A 205 17.16 2.75 4.39
CA ARG A 205 16.89 2.55 5.82
C ARG A 205 16.11 3.71 6.43
N PHE A 206 16.51 4.95 6.15
CA PHE A 206 15.79 6.12 6.65
C PHE A 206 14.34 6.13 6.16
N VAL A 207 14.11 5.96 4.86
CA VAL A 207 12.77 5.89 4.27
C VAL A 207 11.94 4.78 4.90
N LEU A 208 12.51 3.59 5.09
CA LEU A 208 11.81 2.48 5.74
C LEU A 208 11.41 2.82 7.18
N HIS A 209 12.32 3.42 7.95
CA HIS A 209 12.02 3.84 9.31
C HIS A 209 11.00 4.96 9.38
N LEU A 210 11.09 5.94 8.48
CA LEU A 210 10.11 7.04 8.38
C LEU A 210 8.71 6.48 8.03
N ARG A 211 8.63 5.51 7.13
CA ARG A 211 7.38 4.81 6.80
C ARG A 211 6.76 4.18 8.04
N PHE A 212 7.53 3.43 8.83
CA PHE A 212 7.03 2.82 10.06
C PHE A 212 6.62 3.85 11.13
N LEU A 213 7.35 4.96 11.24
CA LEU A 213 6.97 6.06 12.10
C LEU A 213 5.60 6.63 11.70
N LEU A 214 5.43 6.97 10.43
CA LEU A 214 4.19 7.55 9.92
C LEU A 214 3.01 6.57 10.01
N GLN A 215 3.24 5.27 9.77
CA GLN A 215 2.23 4.24 9.97
C GLN A 215 1.76 4.20 11.43
N ARG A 216 2.69 4.23 12.41
CA ARG A 216 2.32 4.29 13.84
C ARG A 216 1.54 5.55 14.17
N ILE A 217 1.92 6.69 13.60
CA ILE A 217 1.21 7.96 13.80
C ILE A 217 -0.24 7.83 13.31
N VAL A 218 -0.46 7.26 12.13
CA VAL A 218 -1.81 7.06 11.56
C VAL A 218 -2.64 6.09 12.39
N GLN A 219 -2.03 4.99 12.86
CA GLN A 219 -2.70 3.94 13.66
C GLN A 219 -2.82 4.26 15.16
N ASP A 220 -2.57 5.50 15.60
CA ASP A 220 -2.56 5.90 17.02
C ASP A 220 -1.59 5.11 17.93
N GLY A 221 -0.63 4.42 17.34
CA GLY A 221 0.34 3.55 18.02
C GLY A 221 1.60 4.27 18.49
N MET A 222 1.53 5.52 18.94
CA MET A 222 2.70 6.29 19.38
C MET A 222 3.38 5.62 20.59
N LEU A 223 4.70 5.38 20.46
CA LEU A 223 5.52 4.93 21.56
C LEU A 223 5.82 6.13 22.50
N GLN A 224 5.59 5.93 23.80
CA GLN A 224 6.11 6.85 24.81
C GLN A 224 7.61 6.55 24.96
N TYR A 225 8.46 7.44 24.45
CA TYR A 225 9.88 7.38 24.69
C TYR A 225 10.23 8.17 25.97
N ASP A 226 11.09 7.59 26.77
CA ASP A 226 11.69 8.28 27.91
C ASP A 226 12.58 9.41 27.39
N LYS A 227 12.45 10.59 27.94
CA LYS A 227 13.20 11.77 27.50
C LYS A 227 14.68 11.58 27.76
N SER A 228 15.46 11.22 26.76
CA SER A 228 16.93 11.25 26.85
C SER A 228 17.46 12.67 26.56
N ASP A 229 17.06 13.64 27.39
CA ASP A 229 17.33 15.07 27.21
C ASP A 229 18.82 15.35 27.02
N HIS A 230 19.71 14.69 27.78
CA HIS A 230 21.15 14.93 27.72
C HIS A 230 21.80 14.53 26.39
N MET A 231 21.45 13.38 25.82
CA MET A 231 22.00 12.98 24.51
C MET A 231 21.53 13.91 23.41
N MET A 232 20.27 14.33 23.45
CA MET A 232 19.72 15.26 22.46
C MET A 232 20.40 16.62 22.53
N GLU A 233 20.65 17.16 23.74
CA GLU A 233 21.38 18.42 23.92
C GLU A 233 22.80 18.36 23.34
N MET A 234 23.52 17.25 23.56
CA MET A 234 24.85 17.04 22.97
C MET A 234 24.80 17.03 21.44
N LEU A 235 23.87 16.28 20.85
CA LEU A 235 23.74 16.18 19.41
C LEU A 235 23.33 17.52 18.77
N MET A 236 22.43 18.27 19.38
CA MET A 236 22.02 19.59 18.89
C MET A 236 23.20 20.59 18.89
N LYS A 237 24.09 20.51 19.88
CA LYS A 237 25.27 21.37 19.98
C LYS A 237 26.33 20.99 18.94
N GLU A 238 26.52 19.70 18.68
CA GLU A 238 27.53 19.21 17.76
C GLU A 238 27.07 19.29 16.30
N TYR A 239 25.76 19.09 16.06
CA TYR A 239 25.15 19.06 14.71
C TYR A 239 24.00 20.06 14.57
N PRO A 240 24.26 21.38 14.67
CA PRO A 240 23.21 22.40 14.72
C PRO A 240 22.40 22.49 13.42
N GLN A 241 23.01 22.23 12.25
CA GLN A 241 22.33 22.26 10.97
C GLN A 241 21.34 21.08 10.85
N GLN A 242 21.76 19.87 11.24
CA GLN A 242 20.90 18.70 11.29
C GLN A 242 19.75 18.87 12.29
N ALA A 243 20.02 19.50 13.43
CA ALA A 243 18.99 19.83 14.42
C ALA A 243 17.92 20.79 13.87
N ALA A 244 18.33 21.79 13.09
CA ALA A 244 17.40 22.69 12.40
C ALA A 244 16.55 21.95 11.37
N CYS A 245 17.15 21.07 10.57
CA CYS A 245 16.46 20.21 9.61
C CYS A 245 15.44 19.29 10.30
N VAL A 246 15.82 18.60 11.37
CA VAL A 246 14.92 17.76 12.17
C VAL A 246 13.73 18.56 12.70
N THR A 247 13.95 19.80 13.15
CA THR A 247 12.85 20.66 13.62
C THR A 247 11.83 20.94 12.53
N LYS A 248 12.29 21.22 11.29
CA LYS A 248 11.39 21.41 10.14
C LYS A 248 10.64 20.12 9.78
N ILE A 249 11.33 18.98 9.78
CA ILE A 249 10.73 17.68 9.53
C ILE A 249 9.61 17.41 10.55
N MET A 250 9.89 17.63 11.83
CA MET A 250 8.90 17.45 12.89
C MET A 250 7.70 18.38 12.70
N GLN A 251 7.92 19.62 12.28
CA GLN A 251 6.85 20.56 12.00
C GLN A 251 5.96 20.05 10.85
N VAL A 252 6.54 19.62 9.72
CA VAL A 252 5.80 19.07 8.58
C VAL A 252 4.90 17.90 9.03
N ILE A 253 5.45 16.96 9.80
CA ILE A 253 4.71 15.79 10.27
C ILE A 253 3.61 16.20 11.27
N SER A 254 3.94 17.04 12.27
CA SER A 254 3.00 17.46 13.30
C SER A 254 1.83 18.28 12.73
N GLU A 255 2.10 19.16 11.76
CA GLU A 255 1.05 19.95 11.10
C GLU A 255 0.11 19.08 10.27
N LYS A 256 0.65 18.10 9.53
CA LYS A 256 -0.17 17.21 8.68
C LYS A 256 -1.04 16.26 9.50
N TYR A 257 -0.50 15.66 10.54
CA TYR A 257 -1.21 14.64 11.33
C TYR A 257 -1.84 15.17 12.61
N GLN A 258 -1.65 16.45 12.94
CA GLN A 258 -2.15 17.11 14.16
C GLN A 258 -1.77 16.33 15.44
N LYS A 259 -0.53 15.81 15.48
CA LYS A 259 0.02 15.01 16.59
C LYS A 259 1.37 15.55 17.03
N GLU A 260 1.60 15.48 18.35
CA GLU A 260 2.94 15.74 18.91
C GLU A 260 3.83 14.51 18.72
N ILE A 261 5.02 14.73 18.13
CA ILE A 261 6.00 13.68 17.85
C ILE A 261 7.35 13.95 18.51
N GLU A 262 7.35 14.69 19.62
CA GLU A 262 8.59 15.08 20.32
C GLU A 262 9.43 13.86 20.72
N GLY A 263 8.80 12.74 21.06
CA GLY A 263 9.49 11.48 21.37
C GLY A 263 10.31 10.91 20.21
N GLU A 264 10.03 11.30 18.97
CA GLU A 264 10.74 10.82 17.78
C GLU A 264 11.93 11.70 17.37
N ARG A 265 12.15 12.86 18.05
CA ARG A 265 13.19 13.82 17.73
C ARG A 265 14.59 13.20 17.72
N LEU A 266 14.94 12.44 18.75
CA LEU A 266 16.26 11.78 18.86
C LEU A 266 16.45 10.76 17.72
N PHE A 267 15.42 10.00 17.41
CA PHE A 267 15.44 9.04 16.33
C PHE A 267 15.69 9.72 14.96
N LEU A 268 14.93 10.76 14.65
CA LEU A 268 15.13 11.54 13.42
C LEU A 268 16.53 12.15 13.38
N MET A 269 17.02 12.70 14.51
CA MET A 269 18.35 13.30 14.61
C MET A 269 19.46 12.33 14.24
N ILE A 270 19.44 11.12 14.80
CA ILE A 270 20.44 10.07 14.52
C ILE A 270 20.44 9.70 13.03
N HIS A 271 19.25 9.57 12.42
CA HIS A 271 19.14 9.24 11.00
C HIS A 271 19.61 10.37 10.09
N ILE A 272 19.28 11.64 10.40
CA ILE A 272 19.72 12.79 9.60
C ILE A 272 21.23 12.97 9.71
N ILE A 273 21.83 12.85 10.91
CA ILE A 273 23.29 12.86 11.08
C ILE A 273 23.91 11.77 10.19
N ARG A 274 23.41 10.54 10.27
CA ARG A 274 23.95 9.43 9.50
C ARG A 274 23.86 9.64 7.99
N LEU A 275 22.75 10.21 7.50
CA LEU A 275 22.58 10.54 6.09
C LEU A 275 23.56 11.62 5.60
N THR A 276 23.93 12.55 6.48
CA THR A 276 24.68 13.76 6.07
C THR A 276 26.16 13.75 6.44
N THR A 277 26.62 12.87 7.37
CA THR A 277 28.00 12.87 7.87
C THR A 277 28.84 11.64 7.46
N ALA A 278 28.30 10.71 6.72
CA ALA A 278 28.96 9.41 6.44
C ALA A 278 30.30 9.47 5.64
N LYS A 279 30.79 10.67 5.24
CA LYS A 279 32.04 10.85 4.51
C LYS A 279 33.29 10.88 5.38
N GLU A 280 33.21 11.19 6.67
CA GLU A 280 34.41 11.45 7.48
C GLU A 280 35.03 10.19 8.13
N ILE A 281 34.36 9.02 8.09
CA ILE A 281 34.80 7.82 8.82
C ILE A 281 35.58 6.83 7.93
N ARG A 282 35.75 7.09 6.64
CA ARG A 282 36.50 6.24 5.70
C ARG A 282 37.73 6.91 5.07
N GLY A 283 38.36 7.83 5.78
CA GLY A 283 39.68 8.37 5.48
C GLY A 283 40.78 7.55 6.16
#